data_0861acdb136d07d381f1dc3069086546
#
_entry.id   0861acdb136d07d381f1dc3069086546
#
_cell.length_a   1.000
_cell.length_b   1.000
_cell.length_c   1.000
_cell.angle_alpha   90.00
_cell.angle_beta   90.00
_cell.angle_gamma   90.00
#
_symmetry.space_group_name_H-M   'P 1'
#
loop_
_entity.id
_entity.type
_entity.pdbx_description
1 polymer ?
#
loop_
_entity_poly.entity_id
_entity_poly.type
_entity_poly.pdbx_seq_one_letter_code
_entity_poly.pdbx_strand_id
1 'polypeptide(L)'
;MTLETSSTFTLRLAQADEAPMLSALMTETFLAAYGHVAPADSLERHIARSYAAPMIGERIAAAEIEVYVLETDDGRDAGYVQLGLQVPAPEPLAGRRTLEVQRCYMRPEHIGAGGSGQLIAQAQRRAAELDRDAVHLSVYQLAPRAVRFYEKHGFRPAAAI
;
A
#
# COMPACT_ATOMS: atom_id res chain seq x y z
N MET A 1 -3.08 17.19 32.33
CA MET A 1 -2.75 15.92 31.67
C MET A 1 -2.67 16.14 30.17
N THR A 2 -1.55 15.82 29.60
CA THR A 2 -1.35 15.99 28.17
C THR A 2 -1.63 14.67 27.50
N LEU A 3 -2.59 14.67 26.57
CA LEU A 3 -2.87 13.51 25.75
C LEU A 3 -2.17 13.70 24.41
N GLU A 4 -1.14 12.92 24.19
CA GLU A 4 -0.46 12.94 22.92
C GLU A 4 -1.05 11.91 21.99
N THR A 5 -1.39 12.35 20.79
CA THR A 5 -1.75 11.47 19.70
C THR A 5 -0.62 11.43 18.68
N SER A 6 0.62 11.44 19.19
CA SER A 6 1.77 11.38 18.32
C SER A 6 1.74 10.04 17.57
N SER A 7 2.02 10.11 16.29
CA SER A 7 2.21 8.92 15.50
C SER A 7 3.38 8.13 16.06
N THR A 8 3.15 6.85 16.34
CA THR A 8 4.19 5.94 16.81
C THR A 8 5.03 5.39 15.66
N PHE A 9 4.75 5.81 14.44
CA PHE A 9 5.41 5.28 13.26
C PHE A 9 6.20 6.37 12.53
N THR A 10 7.37 5.98 12.01
CA THR A 10 8.16 6.79 11.12
C THR A 10 8.00 6.28 9.69
N LEU A 11 7.73 7.19 8.78
CA LEU A 11 7.55 6.88 7.36
C LEU A 11 8.87 7.06 6.62
N ARG A 12 9.22 6.11 5.77
CA ARG A 12 10.39 6.26 4.90
C ARG A 12 10.19 5.59 3.55
N LEU A 13 10.90 6.08 2.54
CA LEU A 13 10.94 5.48 1.21
C LEU A 13 11.90 4.31 1.22
N ALA A 14 11.43 3.14 0.76
CA ALA A 14 12.26 1.96 0.65
C ALA A 14 13.14 2.03 -0.61
N GLN A 15 14.35 1.51 -0.50
CA GLN A 15 15.29 1.46 -1.61
C GLN A 15 15.28 0.08 -2.27
N ALA A 16 15.79 0.00 -3.51
CA ALA A 16 15.79 -1.26 -4.27
C ALA A 16 16.55 -2.39 -3.57
N ASP A 17 17.61 -2.06 -2.84
CA ASP A 17 18.41 -3.06 -2.12
C ASP A 17 17.71 -3.60 -0.87
N GLU A 18 16.57 -3.04 -0.51
CA GLU A 18 15.74 -3.53 0.59
C GLU A 18 14.69 -4.56 0.13
N ALA A 19 14.75 -4.98 -1.12
CA ALA A 19 13.77 -5.91 -1.68
C ALA A 19 13.57 -7.20 -0.86
N PRO A 20 14.61 -7.82 -0.28
CA PRO A 20 14.38 -8.99 0.58
C PRO A 20 13.49 -8.68 1.80
N MET A 21 13.69 -7.55 2.45
CA MET A 21 12.86 -7.13 3.58
C MET A 21 11.44 -6.85 3.11
N LEU A 22 11.29 -6.16 1.98
CA LEU A 22 9.97 -5.86 1.43
C LEU A 22 9.22 -7.12 1.03
N SER A 23 9.90 -8.09 0.42
CA SER A 23 9.30 -9.37 0.06
C SER A 23 8.73 -10.07 1.31
N ALA A 24 9.48 -10.08 2.40
CA ALA A 24 9.03 -10.68 3.66
C ALA A 24 7.82 -9.94 4.23
N LEU A 25 7.89 -8.61 4.29
CA LEU A 25 6.79 -7.78 4.81
C LEU A 25 5.51 -7.98 3.99
N MET A 26 5.63 -7.93 2.67
CA MET A 26 4.49 -8.10 1.77
C MET A 26 3.88 -9.49 1.89
N THR A 27 4.71 -10.52 1.96
CA THR A 27 4.26 -11.90 2.10
C THR A 27 3.55 -12.11 3.44
N GLU A 28 4.14 -11.64 4.53
CA GLU A 28 3.58 -11.82 5.86
C GLU A 28 2.25 -11.09 6.04
N THR A 29 2.15 -9.85 5.56
CA THR A 29 0.89 -9.09 5.64
C THR A 29 -0.18 -9.68 4.76
N PHE A 30 0.17 -10.19 3.58
CA PHE A 30 -0.76 -10.87 2.69
C PHE A 30 -1.30 -12.14 3.34
N LEU A 31 -0.42 -12.96 3.89
CA LEU A 31 -0.83 -14.21 4.54
C LEU A 31 -1.69 -13.95 5.78
N ALA A 32 -1.40 -12.90 6.54
CA ALA A 32 -2.22 -12.52 7.68
C ALA A 32 -3.64 -12.16 7.25
N ALA A 33 -3.79 -11.51 6.10
CA ALA A 33 -5.10 -11.10 5.60
C ALA A 33 -5.86 -12.23 4.90
N TYR A 34 -5.18 -13.07 4.14
CA TYR A 34 -5.83 -14.02 3.23
C TYR A 34 -5.43 -15.48 3.41
N GLY A 35 -4.45 -15.78 4.27
CA GLY A 35 -3.92 -17.13 4.41
C GLY A 35 -4.92 -18.17 4.84
N HIS A 36 -6.00 -17.76 5.49
CA HIS A 36 -7.04 -18.66 6.01
C HIS A 36 -8.28 -18.78 5.08
N VAL A 37 -8.29 -18.05 3.96
CA VAL A 37 -9.46 -18.00 3.08
C VAL A 37 -9.19 -18.49 1.66
N ALA A 38 -7.96 -18.88 1.35
CA ALA A 38 -7.59 -19.35 0.03
C ALA A 38 -6.78 -20.64 0.11
N PRO A 39 -6.80 -21.50 -0.92
CA PRO A 39 -5.99 -22.72 -0.95
C PRO A 39 -4.51 -22.42 -0.91
N ALA A 40 -3.74 -23.26 -0.23
CA ALA A 40 -2.30 -23.07 -0.02
C ALA A 40 -1.51 -22.91 -1.32
N ASP A 41 -1.82 -23.71 -2.33
CA ASP A 41 -1.11 -23.64 -3.62
C ASP A 41 -1.42 -22.35 -4.39
N SER A 42 -2.63 -21.83 -4.27
CA SER A 42 -3.01 -20.55 -4.86
C SER A 42 -2.23 -19.41 -4.19
N LEU A 43 -2.09 -19.46 -2.86
CA LEU A 43 -1.33 -18.49 -2.10
C LEU A 43 0.14 -18.51 -2.49
N GLU A 44 0.74 -19.70 -2.60
CA GLU A 44 2.13 -19.85 -2.99
C GLU A 44 2.40 -19.27 -4.39
N ARG A 45 1.51 -19.55 -5.34
CA ARG A 45 1.64 -19.00 -6.69
C ARG A 45 1.54 -17.48 -6.71
N HIS A 46 0.60 -16.94 -5.94
CA HIS A 46 0.44 -15.49 -5.84
C HIS A 46 1.68 -14.83 -5.25
N ILE A 47 2.21 -15.39 -4.17
CA ILE A 47 3.40 -14.88 -3.51
C ILE A 47 4.60 -14.92 -4.46
N ALA A 48 4.82 -16.05 -5.11
CA ALA A 48 5.94 -16.21 -6.04
C ALA A 48 5.87 -15.22 -7.21
N ARG A 49 4.67 -14.95 -7.69
CA ARG A 49 4.45 -14.04 -8.81
C ARG A 49 4.49 -12.56 -8.43
N SER A 50 4.02 -12.24 -7.23
CA SER A 50 3.77 -10.85 -6.84
C SER A 50 4.79 -10.28 -5.86
N TYR A 51 5.43 -11.12 -5.05
CA TYR A 51 6.28 -10.67 -3.94
C TYR A 51 7.73 -11.15 -4.03
N ALA A 52 8.16 -11.64 -5.19
CA ALA A 52 9.54 -12.07 -5.37
C ALA A 52 10.49 -10.87 -5.23
N ALA A 53 11.50 -11.00 -4.38
CA ALA A 53 12.44 -9.92 -4.10
C ALA A 53 13.12 -9.35 -5.35
N PRO A 54 13.63 -10.16 -6.29
CA PRO A 54 14.26 -9.60 -7.49
C PRO A 54 13.31 -8.71 -8.30
N MET A 55 12.05 -9.10 -8.43
CA MET A 55 11.06 -8.35 -9.17
C MET A 55 10.76 -7.01 -8.48
N ILE A 56 10.64 -7.02 -7.16
CA ILE A 56 10.38 -5.80 -6.38
C ILE A 56 11.54 -4.83 -6.56
N GLY A 57 12.76 -5.30 -6.42
CA GLY A 57 13.96 -4.48 -6.59
C GLY A 57 14.07 -3.88 -7.98
N GLU A 58 13.82 -4.68 -9.01
CA GLU A 58 13.84 -4.22 -10.40
C GLU A 58 12.80 -3.14 -10.66
N ARG A 59 11.60 -3.31 -10.14
CA ARG A 59 10.52 -2.35 -10.34
C ARG A 59 10.78 -1.03 -9.61
N ILE A 60 11.37 -1.08 -8.43
CA ILE A 60 11.78 0.15 -7.71
C ILE A 60 12.88 0.86 -8.50
N ALA A 61 13.90 0.12 -8.93
CA ALA A 61 15.01 0.69 -9.69
C ALA A 61 14.56 1.32 -11.01
N ALA A 62 13.55 0.74 -11.64
CA ALA A 62 13.00 1.26 -12.91
C ALA A 62 11.99 2.40 -12.70
N ALA A 63 11.75 2.81 -11.47
CA ALA A 63 10.77 3.83 -11.11
C ALA A 63 9.34 3.48 -11.57
N GLU A 64 9.02 2.20 -11.65
CA GLU A 64 7.66 1.75 -11.92
C GLU A 64 6.80 1.82 -10.67
N ILE A 65 7.42 1.58 -9.51
CA ILE A 65 6.75 1.66 -8.21
C ILE A 65 7.60 2.42 -7.22
N GLU A 66 6.94 2.95 -6.19
CA GLU A 66 7.58 3.40 -4.96
C GLU A 66 6.92 2.66 -3.81
N VAL A 67 7.71 2.30 -2.83
CA VAL A 67 7.21 1.64 -1.63
C VAL A 67 7.61 2.47 -0.42
N TYR A 68 6.65 2.88 0.37
CA TYR A 68 6.88 3.59 1.63
C TYR A 68 6.59 2.64 2.77
N VAL A 69 7.50 2.61 3.74
CA VAL A 69 7.41 1.71 4.89
C VAL A 69 7.20 2.54 6.15
N LEU A 70 6.32 2.05 7.01
CA LEU A 70 6.18 2.58 8.36
C LEU A 70 6.99 1.72 9.30
N GLU A 71 7.75 2.37 10.16
CA GLU A 71 8.56 1.70 11.18
C GLU A 71 8.14 2.14 12.56
N THR A 72 8.24 1.22 13.51
CA THR A 72 8.05 1.52 14.93
C THR A 72 9.27 2.28 15.47
N ASP A 73 9.17 2.79 16.69
CA ASP A 73 10.25 3.52 17.32
C ASP A 73 11.53 2.69 17.47
N ASP A 74 11.39 1.37 17.58
CA ASP A 74 12.54 0.46 17.68
C ASP A 74 13.02 -0.06 16.32
N GLY A 75 12.55 0.56 15.22
CA GLY A 75 13.05 0.28 13.88
C GLY A 75 12.46 -0.94 13.19
N ARG A 76 11.35 -1.47 13.70
CA ARG A 76 10.69 -2.64 13.08
C ARG A 76 9.66 -2.20 12.06
N ASP A 77 9.57 -2.92 10.95
CA ASP A 77 8.57 -2.63 9.93
C ASP A 77 7.17 -2.94 10.43
N ALA A 78 6.26 -1.99 10.30
CA ALA A 78 4.89 -2.10 10.80
C ALA A 78 3.86 -2.19 9.66
N GLY A 79 4.18 -1.69 8.50
CA GLY A 79 3.28 -1.68 7.36
C GLY A 79 3.91 -0.98 6.18
N TYR A 80 3.18 -0.97 5.06
CA TYR A 80 3.69 -0.35 3.84
C TYR A 80 2.56 0.06 2.90
N VAL A 81 2.89 0.96 1.97
CA VAL A 81 2.06 1.28 0.81
C VAL A 81 2.92 1.15 -0.45
N GLN A 82 2.37 0.52 -1.47
CA GLN A 82 3.02 0.44 -2.78
C GLN A 82 2.25 1.31 -3.76
N LEU A 83 2.97 2.23 -4.39
CA LEU A 83 2.42 3.16 -5.37
C LEU A 83 2.86 2.77 -6.76
N GLY A 84 1.91 2.68 -7.70
CA GLY A 84 2.22 2.48 -9.11
C GLY A 84 2.34 3.84 -9.79
N LEU A 85 3.49 4.11 -10.38
CA LEU A 85 3.79 5.40 -10.98
C LEU A 85 3.49 5.46 -12.47
N GLN A 86 3.38 4.31 -13.11
CA GLN A 86 3.26 4.20 -14.56
C GLN A 86 2.05 3.37 -14.99
N VAL A 87 1.03 3.32 -14.14
CA VAL A 87 -0.18 2.55 -14.41
C VAL A 87 -1.18 3.41 -15.18
N PRO A 88 -1.79 2.89 -16.27
CA PRO A 88 -2.83 3.63 -16.97
C PRO A 88 -4.02 3.95 -16.06
N ALA A 89 -4.61 5.12 -16.22
CA ALA A 89 -5.79 5.50 -15.47
C ALA A 89 -6.97 4.59 -15.85
N PRO A 90 -7.81 4.19 -14.89
CA PRO A 90 -9.02 3.43 -15.21
C PRO A 90 -9.99 4.28 -16.03
N GLU A 91 -10.94 3.62 -16.71
CA GLU A 91 -11.83 4.25 -17.69
C GLU A 91 -12.46 5.57 -17.25
N PRO A 92 -13.02 5.71 -16.03
CA PRO A 92 -13.60 7.01 -15.66
C PRO A 92 -12.58 8.14 -15.53
N LEU A 93 -11.29 7.81 -15.45
CA LEU A 93 -10.20 8.77 -15.34
C LEU A 93 -9.29 8.74 -16.57
N ALA A 94 -9.71 8.08 -17.65
CA ALA A 94 -8.91 7.90 -18.85
C ALA A 94 -8.36 9.26 -19.34
N GLY A 95 -7.09 9.27 -19.71
CA GLY A 95 -6.42 10.48 -20.18
C GLY A 95 -5.87 11.37 -19.07
N ARG A 96 -6.17 11.07 -17.81
CA ARG A 96 -5.61 11.81 -16.68
C ARG A 96 -4.30 11.19 -16.23
N ARG A 97 -3.45 12.01 -15.64
CA ARG A 97 -2.21 11.54 -15.03
C ARG A 97 -2.54 11.10 -13.60
N THR A 98 -2.48 9.80 -13.37
CA THR A 98 -2.89 9.24 -12.07
C THR A 98 -1.75 8.51 -11.39
N LEU A 99 -1.90 8.33 -10.09
CA LEU A 99 -1.05 7.49 -9.28
C LEU A 99 -1.93 6.42 -8.66
N GLU A 100 -1.49 5.18 -8.67
CA GLU A 100 -2.27 4.08 -8.13
C GLU A 100 -1.74 3.63 -6.78
N VAL A 101 -2.63 3.49 -5.80
CA VAL A 101 -2.33 2.76 -4.58
C VAL A 101 -2.58 1.28 -4.89
N GLN A 102 -1.51 0.53 -5.07
CA GLN A 102 -1.60 -0.88 -5.46
C GLN A 102 -1.77 -1.79 -4.25
N ARG A 103 -1.13 -1.46 -3.15
CA ARG A 103 -1.18 -2.23 -1.89
C ARG A 103 -1.01 -1.28 -0.73
N CYS A 104 -1.75 -1.55 0.34
CA CYS A 104 -1.64 -0.79 1.58
C CYS A 104 -1.99 -1.74 2.72
N TYR A 105 -0.99 -2.15 3.48
CA TYR A 105 -1.15 -3.15 4.54
C TYR A 105 -0.41 -2.76 5.80
N MET A 106 -1.02 -3.10 6.93
CA MET A 106 -0.37 -3.03 8.24
C MET A 106 -0.21 -4.45 8.78
N ARG A 107 0.86 -4.68 9.54
CA ARG A 107 0.95 -5.92 10.31
C ARG A 107 -0.22 -6.00 11.29
N PRO A 108 -0.74 -7.21 11.56
CA PRO A 108 -1.94 -7.35 12.41
C PRO A 108 -1.84 -6.65 13.77
N GLU A 109 -0.69 -6.70 14.41
CA GLU A 109 -0.48 -6.10 15.73
C GLU A 109 -0.53 -4.58 15.73
N HIS A 110 -0.47 -3.96 14.55
CA HIS A 110 -0.49 -2.51 14.39
C HIS A 110 -1.77 -1.98 13.74
N ILE A 111 -2.71 -2.85 13.41
CA ILE A 111 -3.99 -2.42 12.83
C ILE A 111 -4.75 -1.59 13.87
N GLY A 112 -5.27 -0.45 13.44
CA GLY A 112 -6.03 0.44 14.33
C GLY A 112 -5.19 1.51 15.01
N ALA A 113 -3.88 1.55 14.76
CA ALA A 113 -2.98 2.53 15.37
C ALA A 113 -2.76 3.77 14.50
N GLY A 114 -3.53 3.94 13.42
CA GLY A 114 -3.46 5.13 12.56
C GLY A 114 -2.45 5.05 11.42
N GLY A 115 -1.74 3.93 11.28
CA GLY A 115 -0.72 3.77 10.25
C GLY A 115 -1.27 3.77 8.83
N SER A 116 -2.41 3.13 8.62
CA SER A 116 -3.04 3.12 7.28
C SER A 116 -3.36 4.54 6.80
N GLY A 117 -3.85 5.39 7.70
CA GLY A 117 -4.11 6.79 7.37
C GLY A 117 -2.84 7.54 7.00
N GLN A 118 -1.72 7.28 7.70
CA GLN A 118 -0.44 7.86 7.35
C GLN A 118 0.02 7.43 5.96
N LEU A 119 -0.15 6.16 5.64
CA LEU A 119 0.25 5.62 4.34
C LEU A 119 -0.57 6.23 3.20
N ILE A 120 -1.87 6.37 3.39
CA ILE A 120 -2.74 6.99 2.38
C ILE A 120 -2.44 8.48 2.24
N ALA A 121 -2.17 9.18 3.34
CA ALA A 121 -1.78 10.59 3.29
C ALA A 121 -0.48 10.76 2.49
N GLN A 122 0.46 9.83 2.63
CA GLN A 122 1.71 9.86 1.85
C GLN A 122 1.43 9.67 0.36
N ALA A 123 0.53 8.77 0.00
CA ALA A 123 0.14 8.58 -1.39
C ALA A 123 -0.43 9.86 -2.00
N GLN A 124 -1.31 10.53 -1.27
CA GLN A 124 -1.91 11.78 -1.70
C GLN A 124 -0.88 12.91 -1.82
N ARG A 125 0.04 12.99 -0.87
CA ARG A 125 1.12 13.96 -0.90
C ARG A 125 2.06 13.71 -2.07
N ARG A 126 2.39 12.45 -2.34
CA ARG A 126 3.26 12.08 -3.44
C ARG A 126 2.62 12.40 -4.80
N ALA A 127 1.32 12.18 -4.93
CA ALA A 127 0.59 12.55 -6.13
C ALA A 127 0.68 14.05 -6.41
N ALA A 128 0.54 14.86 -5.38
CA ALA A 128 0.67 16.32 -5.51
C ALA A 128 2.10 16.70 -5.91
N GLU A 129 3.12 16.09 -5.32
CA GLU A 129 4.52 16.34 -5.67
C GLU A 129 4.83 16.00 -7.12
N LEU A 130 4.17 14.97 -7.68
CA LEU A 130 4.37 14.51 -9.05
C LEU A 130 3.39 15.16 -10.04
N ASP A 131 2.62 16.14 -9.60
CA ASP A 131 1.60 16.81 -10.42
C ASP A 131 0.61 15.82 -11.04
N ARG A 132 0.21 14.81 -10.27
CA ARG A 132 -0.81 13.86 -10.71
C ARG A 132 -2.20 14.43 -10.45
N ASP A 133 -3.12 14.14 -11.36
CA ASP A 133 -4.48 14.67 -11.31
C ASP A 133 -5.35 13.96 -10.27
N ALA A 134 -5.04 12.70 -10.01
CA ALA A 134 -5.82 11.88 -9.08
C ALA A 134 -5.01 10.70 -8.56
N VAL A 135 -5.42 10.19 -7.41
CA VAL A 135 -4.98 8.91 -6.88
C VAL A 135 -6.15 7.94 -7.02
N HIS A 136 -5.90 6.76 -7.55
CA HIS A 136 -6.94 5.74 -7.66
C HIS A 136 -6.50 4.44 -7.02
N LEU A 137 -7.46 3.62 -6.66
CA LEU A 137 -7.21 2.28 -6.14
C LEU A 137 -8.43 1.41 -6.44
N SER A 138 -8.21 0.11 -6.39
CA SER A 138 -9.29 -0.86 -6.48
C SER A 138 -9.53 -1.44 -5.09
N VAL A 139 -10.79 -1.55 -4.71
CA VAL A 139 -11.17 -2.14 -3.43
C VAL A 139 -12.35 -3.07 -3.67
N TYR A 140 -12.35 -4.19 -2.95
CA TYR A 140 -13.46 -5.13 -3.04
C TYR A 140 -14.72 -4.47 -2.46
N GLN A 141 -15.76 -4.29 -3.30
CA GLN A 141 -16.94 -3.52 -2.91
C GLN A 141 -17.75 -4.20 -1.79
N LEU A 142 -17.56 -5.49 -1.57
CA LEU A 142 -18.19 -6.21 -0.47
C LEU A 142 -17.36 -6.18 0.82
N ALA A 143 -16.35 -5.34 0.88
CA ALA A 143 -15.55 -5.10 2.08
C ALA A 143 -15.93 -3.73 2.66
N PRO A 144 -17.03 -3.61 3.40
CA PRO A 144 -17.55 -2.30 3.81
C PRO A 144 -16.60 -1.50 4.69
N ARG A 145 -15.76 -2.16 5.49
CA ARG A 145 -14.77 -1.46 6.32
C ARG A 145 -13.73 -0.76 5.46
N ALA A 146 -13.24 -1.44 4.44
CA ALA A 146 -12.25 -0.87 3.54
C ALA A 146 -12.85 0.29 2.75
N VAL A 147 -14.05 0.14 2.23
CA VAL A 147 -14.75 1.20 1.50
C VAL A 147 -14.89 2.43 2.38
N ARG A 148 -15.38 2.26 3.62
CA ARG A 148 -15.56 3.38 4.55
C ARG A 148 -14.24 4.05 4.89
N PHE A 149 -13.17 3.28 5.06
CA PHE A 149 -11.85 3.82 5.33
C PHE A 149 -11.39 4.73 4.20
N TYR A 150 -11.52 4.28 2.96
CA TYR A 150 -11.09 5.09 1.81
C TYR A 150 -11.99 6.31 1.61
N GLU A 151 -13.30 6.16 1.80
CA GLU A 151 -14.22 7.30 1.72
C GLU A 151 -13.89 8.36 2.76
N LYS A 152 -13.55 7.95 3.96
CA LYS A 152 -13.12 8.86 5.02
C LYS A 152 -11.88 9.65 4.63
N HIS A 153 -11.02 9.08 3.78
CA HIS A 153 -9.80 9.73 3.33
C HIS A 153 -9.98 10.46 1.98
N GLY A 154 -11.20 10.71 1.57
CA GLY A 154 -11.50 11.53 0.41
C GLY A 154 -11.68 10.78 -0.89
N PHE A 155 -11.63 9.47 -0.88
CA PHE A 155 -11.87 8.66 -2.08
C PHE A 155 -13.37 8.53 -2.34
N ARG A 156 -13.73 8.51 -3.60
CA ARG A 156 -15.12 8.35 -4.03
C ARG A 156 -15.21 7.22 -5.06
N PRO A 157 -16.31 6.46 -5.05
CA PRO A 157 -16.51 5.44 -6.08
C PRO A 157 -16.48 6.08 -7.46
N ALA A 158 -15.69 5.48 -8.36
CA ALA A 158 -15.60 5.95 -9.75
C ALA A 158 -16.31 4.99 -10.68
N ALA A 159 -16.17 3.69 -10.43
CA ALA A 159 -16.82 2.64 -11.22
C ALA A 159 -16.87 1.36 -10.41
N ALA A 160 -17.87 0.52 -10.69
CA ALA A 160 -17.88 -0.84 -10.18
C ALA A 160 -16.96 -1.71 -11.03
N ILE A 161 -16.23 -2.59 -10.39
CA ILE A 161 -15.32 -3.51 -11.06
C ILE A 161 -15.97 -4.89 -11.11
#